data_a7142b98f812fc17c95352fc9dad40c4
#
_entry.id   a7142b98f812fc17c95352fc9dad40c4
#
_cell.length_a   1.000
_cell.length_b   1.000
_cell.length_c   1.000
_cell.angle_alpha   90.00
_cell.angle_beta   90.00
_cell.angle_gamma   90.00
#
_symmetry.space_group_name_H-M   'P 1'
#
loop_
_entity.id
_entity.type
_entity.pdbx_description
1 polymer ?
#
loop_
_entity_poly.entity_id
_entity_poly.type
_entity_poly.pdbx_seq_one_letter_code
_entity_poly.pdbx_strand_id
1 'polypeptide(L)'
;MNPTPDDDEPRNPVRMAPMIAVVIPCYREARHVLDVLARVGAEVGRIIVVDDACPDGTGRLVRENCKDPRVEVLTHDRNKGVGGATMTGYRHAMELGAEIVVKLDGDGQMDPAMIPELVKPIAAGEADYTKGNRFHQFLALGRMPPVRITGNMLLSFLSKLSSGYWDVFDPTNGFTAIHAKILRALPLEKISERFFFESDVLFRLGLMRAVVKDIPMQARYGDEVSAISIPRIIPEFLIKHYLNVCRRVYYTYFVREFGFASIQLVVGKLFMLFGLAYGIYWWHDSTVTDIPATAGTVVLAALPIILGSQLLIAFINYDTRNVPRRPVHPLL
;
A
#
# COMPACT_ATOMS: atom_id res chain seq x y z
N MET A 1 14.78 60.48 15.29
CA MET A 1 14.94 59.73 14.04
C MET A 1 14.81 58.25 14.38
N ASN A 2 13.64 57.69 14.14
CA ASN A 2 13.42 56.25 14.25
C ASN A 2 13.84 55.55 12.96
N PRO A 3 14.56 54.41 12.97
CA PRO A 3 14.85 53.67 11.77
C PRO A 3 13.58 52.98 11.29
N THR A 4 13.32 53.08 10.02
CA THR A 4 12.30 52.35 9.23
C THR A 4 12.57 50.86 9.29
N PRO A 5 11.53 49.97 9.37
CA PRO A 5 11.73 48.54 9.30
C PRO A 5 12.22 48.14 7.89
N ASP A 6 13.30 47.34 7.89
CA ASP A 6 13.86 46.71 6.70
C ASP A 6 12.84 45.68 6.15
N ASP A 7 12.30 45.99 4.93
CA ASP A 7 11.41 45.16 4.13
C ASP A 7 12.18 44.09 3.29
N ASP A 8 13.21 43.48 3.84
CA ASP A 8 13.97 42.38 3.20
C ASP A 8 13.68 41.02 3.80
N GLU A 9 12.41 40.65 3.90
CA GLU A 9 12.09 39.22 3.93
C GLU A 9 12.24 38.64 2.52
N PRO A 10 13.07 37.58 2.31
CA PRO A 10 13.19 36.94 1.00
C PRO A 10 11.82 36.38 0.63
N ARG A 11 11.16 36.97 -0.37
CA ARG A 11 9.93 36.47 -0.98
C ARG A 11 10.18 35.03 -1.40
N ASN A 12 9.56 34.11 -0.67
CA ASN A 12 9.58 32.69 -0.98
C ASN A 12 9.18 32.54 -2.48
N PRO A 13 10.00 31.90 -3.34
CA PRO A 13 9.69 31.77 -4.75
C PRO A 13 8.29 31.17 -4.89
N VAL A 14 7.42 31.81 -5.64
CA VAL A 14 6.07 31.32 -5.96
C VAL A 14 6.24 29.91 -6.52
N ARG A 15 6.01 28.90 -5.69
CA ARG A 15 6.09 27.51 -6.09
C ARG A 15 4.94 27.31 -7.08
N MET A 16 5.26 27.16 -8.36
CA MET A 16 4.25 26.81 -9.37
C MET A 16 3.53 25.53 -8.90
N ALA A 17 2.23 25.48 -9.11
CA ALA A 17 1.45 24.29 -8.76
C ALA A 17 2.05 23.05 -9.45
N PRO A 18 2.21 21.93 -8.75
CA PRO A 18 2.81 20.72 -9.32
C PRO A 18 1.98 20.20 -10.49
N MET A 19 2.63 19.75 -11.54
CA MET A 19 1.94 19.10 -12.66
C MET A 19 1.38 17.76 -12.22
N ILE A 20 0.05 17.65 -12.20
CA ILE A 20 -0.69 16.44 -11.81
C ILE A 20 -1.08 15.68 -13.07
N ALA A 21 -0.77 14.36 -13.09
CA ALA A 21 -1.30 13.43 -14.08
C ALA A 21 -2.22 12.41 -13.40
N VAL A 22 -3.32 12.06 -14.06
CA VAL A 22 -4.23 10.98 -13.64
C VAL A 22 -4.04 9.78 -14.56
N VAL A 23 -3.87 8.59 -13.99
CA VAL A 23 -3.79 7.32 -14.71
C VAL A 23 -5.06 6.52 -14.42
N ILE A 24 -5.75 6.13 -15.48
CA ILE A 24 -7.01 5.37 -15.42
C ILE A 24 -6.80 4.05 -16.16
N PRO A 25 -6.48 2.95 -15.44
CA PRO A 25 -6.46 1.62 -16.02
C PRO A 25 -7.89 1.19 -16.34
N CYS A 26 -8.15 0.73 -17.58
CA CYS A 26 -9.47 0.38 -18.06
C CYS A 26 -9.52 -1.05 -18.60
N TYR A 27 -10.45 -1.85 -18.07
CA TYR A 27 -10.82 -3.16 -18.63
C TYR A 27 -12.30 -3.42 -18.36
N ARG A 28 -13.14 -3.36 -19.41
CA ARG A 28 -14.61 -3.46 -19.37
C ARG A 28 -15.31 -2.29 -18.64
N GLU A 29 -14.74 -1.08 -18.78
CA GLU A 29 -15.25 0.14 -18.15
C GLU A 29 -16.02 1.07 -19.11
N ALA A 30 -16.46 0.54 -20.26
CA ALA A 30 -17.13 1.35 -21.31
C ALA A 30 -18.37 2.12 -20.80
N ARG A 31 -19.03 1.64 -19.73
CA ARG A 31 -20.23 2.28 -19.18
C ARG A 31 -19.94 3.53 -18.37
N HIS A 32 -18.79 3.60 -17.71
CA HIS A 32 -18.51 4.62 -16.68
C HIS A 32 -17.35 5.54 -17.04
N VAL A 33 -16.42 5.11 -17.88
CA VAL A 33 -15.17 5.84 -18.16
C VAL A 33 -15.40 7.28 -18.64
N LEU A 34 -16.38 7.53 -19.51
CA LEU A 34 -16.67 8.88 -20.02
C LEU A 34 -17.19 9.81 -18.92
N ASP A 35 -18.04 9.30 -18.02
CA ASP A 35 -18.53 10.05 -16.87
C ASP A 35 -17.41 10.34 -15.87
N VAL A 36 -16.51 9.38 -15.64
CA VAL A 36 -15.30 9.57 -14.81
C VAL A 36 -14.43 10.68 -15.39
N LEU A 37 -14.14 10.62 -16.70
CA LEU A 37 -13.34 11.63 -17.40
C LEU A 37 -13.94 13.04 -17.31
N ALA A 38 -15.26 13.16 -17.50
CA ALA A 38 -15.97 14.44 -17.45
C ALA A 38 -15.93 15.11 -16.04
N ARG A 39 -15.67 14.32 -14.97
CA ARG A 39 -15.61 14.81 -13.59
C ARG A 39 -14.18 15.13 -13.12
N VAL A 40 -13.15 14.85 -13.93
CA VAL A 40 -11.76 15.20 -13.57
C VAL A 40 -11.59 16.71 -13.65
N GLY A 41 -11.20 17.35 -12.55
CA GLY A 41 -11.08 18.78 -12.40
C GLY A 41 -9.96 19.43 -13.24
N ALA A 42 -9.95 20.75 -13.27
CA ALA A 42 -8.99 21.54 -14.04
C ALA A 42 -7.58 21.56 -13.44
N GLU A 43 -7.42 21.14 -12.19
CA GLU A 43 -6.12 20.99 -11.50
C GLU A 43 -5.26 19.88 -12.12
N VAL A 44 -5.87 18.96 -12.86
CA VAL A 44 -5.17 17.86 -13.56
C VAL A 44 -4.69 18.32 -14.91
N GLY A 45 -3.38 18.25 -15.15
CA GLY A 45 -2.75 18.66 -16.40
C GLY A 45 -2.78 17.57 -17.49
N ARG A 46 -2.76 16.29 -17.13
CA ARG A 46 -2.78 15.15 -18.06
C ARG A 46 -3.65 14.02 -17.53
N ILE A 47 -4.37 13.34 -18.43
CA ILE A 47 -5.21 12.19 -18.12
C ILE A 47 -4.81 11.06 -19.06
N ILE A 48 -4.31 9.97 -18.49
CA ILE A 48 -3.78 8.83 -19.24
C ILE A 48 -4.71 7.64 -19.02
N VAL A 49 -5.50 7.32 -20.03
CA VAL A 49 -6.36 6.13 -20.05
C VAL A 49 -5.56 4.97 -20.62
N VAL A 50 -5.43 3.89 -19.86
CA VAL A 50 -4.71 2.70 -20.32
C VAL A 50 -5.74 1.59 -20.58
N ASP A 51 -6.03 1.34 -21.84
CA ASP A 51 -6.88 0.24 -22.29
C ASP A 51 -6.08 -1.06 -22.24
N ASP A 52 -6.40 -1.93 -21.31
CA ASP A 52 -5.69 -3.19 -21.06
C ASP A 52 -6.22 -4.32 -21.95
N ALA A 53 -6.17 -4.11 -23.27
CA ALA A 53 -6.74 -5.00 -24.30
C ALA A 53 -8.22 -5.35 -24.02
N CYS A 54 -9.01 -4.32 -23.78
CA CYS A 54 -10.41 -4.46 -23.42
C CYS A 54 -11.26 -4.99 -24.57
N PRO A 55 -11.97 -6.12 -24.40
CA PRO A 55 -12.80 -6.67 -25.47
C PRO A 55 -13.98 -5.76 -25.85
N ASP A 56 -14.43 -4.92 -24.93
CA ASP A 56 -15.56 -3.99 -25.13
C ASP A 56 -15.11 -2.68 -25.82
N GLY A 57 -13.81 -2.55 -26.14
CA GLY A 57 -13.28 -1.41 -26.87
C GLY A 57 -13.34 -0.09 -26.08
N THR A 58 -13.13 -0.12 -24.77
CA THR A 58 -13.17 1.06 -23.89
C THR A 58 -12.24 2.18 -24.38
N GLY A 59 -11.01 1.86 -24.79
CA GLY A 59 -10.06 2.86 -25.32
C GLY A 59 -10.51 3.49 -26.63
N ARG A 60 -11.15 2.72 -27.52
CA ARG A 60 -11.74 3.25 -28.75
C ARG A 60 -12.90 4.18 -28.43
N LEU A 61 -13.79 3.80 -27.53
CA LEU A 61 -14.90 4.62 -27.07
C LEU A 61 -14.41 5.99 -26.56
N VAL A 62 -13.34 6.02 -25.76
CA VAL A 62 -12.74 7.24 -25.23
C VAL A 62 -12.19 8.09 -26.39
N ARG A 63 -11.42 7.53 -27.33
CA ARG A 63 -10.87 8.30 -28.48
C ARG A 63 -11.94 8.94 -29.35
N GLU A 64 -13.07 8.24 -29.54
CA GLU A 64 -14.16 8.71 -30.42
C GLU A 64 -15.05 9.76 -29.74
N ASN A 65 -15.23 9.70 -28.41
CA ASN A 65 -16.23 10.49 -27.70
C ASN A 65 -15.66 11.52 -26.72
N CYS A 66 -14.44 11.36 -26.24
CA CYS A 66 -13.81 12.33 -25.36
C CYS A 66 -13.09 13.42 -26.16
N LYS A 67 -13.49 14.68 -25.93
CA LYS A 67 -12.91 15.87 -26.60
C LYS A 67 -11.94 16.64 -25.70
N ASP A 68 -11.69 16.16 -24.48
CA ASP A 68 -10.77 16.82 -23.56
C ASP A 68 -9.32 16.66 -24.06
N PRO A 69 -8.62 17.76 -24.39
CA PRO A 69 -7.26 17.70 -24.94
C PRO A 69 -6.20 17.17 -23.96
N ARG A 70 -6.56 17.04 -22.67
CA ARG A 70 -5.70 16.45 -21.63
C ARG A 70 -5.66 14.93 -21.68
N VAL A 71 -6.61 14.30 -22.40
CA VAL A 71 -6.80 12.84 -22.41
C VAL A 71 -5.94 12.21 -23.50
N GLU A 72 -5.08 11.28 -23.07
CA GLU A 72 -4.31 10.41 -23.93
C GLU A 72 -4.71 8.95 -23.68
N VAL A 73 -4.84 8.13 -24.74
CA VAL A 73 -5.24 6.71 -24.65
C VAL A 73 -4.12 5.83 -25.11
N LEU A 74 -3.57 5.05 -24.20
CA LEU A 74 -2.63 3.96 -24.46
C LEU A 74 -3.41 2.64 -24.59
N THR A 75 -2.97 1.73 -25.44
CA THR A 75 -3.62 0.43 -25.65
C THR A 75 -2.58 -0.67 -25.56
N HIS A 76 -2.86 -1.70 -24.77
CA HIS A 76 -2.05 -2.92 -24.71
C HIS A 76 -2.48 -3.92 -25.78
N ASP A 77 -1.52 -4.71 -26.28
CA ASP A 77 -1.79 -5.80 -27.22
C ASP A 77 -2.42 -7.02 -26.52
N ARG A 78 -2.21 -7.16 -25.21
CA ARG A 78 -2.78 -8.22 -24.37
C ARG A 78 -3.09 -7.69 -22.97
N ASN A 79 -4.04 -8.34 -22.29
CA ASN A 79 -4.37 -8.00 -20.90
C ASN A 79 -3.19 -8.31 -19.96
N LYS A 80 -2.66 -7.29 -19.32
CA LYS A 80 -1.58 -7.33 -18.32
C LYS A 80 -2.12 -7.25 -16.87
N GLY A 81 -3.39 -6.94 -16.70
CA GLY A 81 -4.03 -6.71 -15.42
C GLY A 81 -3.88 -5.27 -14.92
N VAL A 82 -4.65 -4.94 -13.88
CA VAL A 82 -4.74 -3.57 -13.33
C VAL A 82 -3.38 -2.99 -12.96
N GLY A 83 -2.50 -3.79 -12.35
CA GLY A 83 -1.14 -3.35 -12.01
C GLY A 83 -0.30 -3.08 -13.25
N GLY A 84 -0.33 -3.98 -14.26
CA GLY A 84 0.39 -3.78 -15.52
C GLY A 84 -0.05 -2.53 -16.27
N ALA A 85 -1.36 -2.28 -16.33
CA ALA A 85 -1.91 -1.07 -16.93
C ALA A 85 -1.51 0.18 -16.14
N THR A 86 -1.59 0.13 -14.81
CA THR A 86 -1.15 1.25 -13.95
C THR A 86 0.33 1.56 -14.13
N MET A 87 1.21 0.54 -14.17
CA MET A 87 2.65 0.77 -14.37
C MET A 87 2.96 1.36 -15.75
N THR A 88 2.21 0.99 -16.78
CA THR A 88 2.33 1.61 -18.11
C THR A 88 1.94 3.09 -18.05
N GLY A 89 0.81 3.42 -17.45
CA GLY A 89 0.38 4.81 -17.25
C GLY A 89 1.35 5.62 -16.40
N TYR A 90 1.91 5.04 -15.36
CA TYR A 90 2.91 5.71 -14.50
C TYR A 90 4.19 6.07 -15.26
N ARG A 91 4.72 5.16 -16.11
CA ARG A 91 5.87 5.47 -16.96
C ARG A 91 5.57 6.61 -17.91
N HIS A 92 4.43 6.56 -18.56
CA HIS A 92 4.02 7.61 -19.50
C HIS A 92 3.80 8.96 -18.79
N ALA A 93 3.18 8.97 -17.61
CA ALA A 93 3.04 10.18 -16.79
C ALA A 93 4.40 10.83 -16.45
N MET A 94 5.40 10.01 -16.11
CA MET A 94 6.76 10.49 -15.83
C MET A 94 7.45 11.05 -17.08
N GLU A 95 7.23 10.45 -18.25
CA GLU A 95 7.74 10.91 -19.54
C GLU A 95 7.13 12.28 -19.92
N LEU A 96 5.86 12.49 -19.58
CA LEU A 96 5.17 13.77 -19.76
C LEU A 96 5.57 14.85 -18.72
N GLY A 97 6.45 14.51 -17.77
CA GLY A 97 6.96 15.45 -16.77
C GLY A 97 6.04 15.64 -15.55
N ALA A 98 5.10 14.74 -15.30
CA ALA A 98 4.27 14.82 -14.10
C ALA A 98 5.11 14.80 -12.81
N GLU A 99 4.74 15.66 -11.85
CA GLU A 99 5.35 15.73 -10.53
C GLU A 99 4.58 14.86 -9.53
N ILE A 100 3.26 14.77 -9.68
CA ILE A 100 2.40 13.91 -8.88
C ILE A 100 1.51 13.09 -9.82
N VAL A 101 1.45 11.78 -9.58
CA VAL A 101 0.63 10.89 -10.39
C VAL A 101 -0.46 10.28 -9.52
N VAL A 102 -1.69 10.43 -9.96
CA VAL A 102 -2.90 9.89 -9.30
C VAL A 102 -3.37 8.67 -10.08
N LYS A 103 -3.63 7.55 -9.40
CA LYS A 103 -4.37 6.41 -9.95
C LYS A 103 -5.84 6.55 -9.60
N LEU A 104 -6.69 6.44 -10.59
CA LEU A 104 -8.15 6.49 -10.48
C LEU A 104 -8.74 5.33 -11.30
N ASP A 105 -9.65 4.53 -10.71
CA ASP A 105 -10.30 3.44 -11.45
C ASP A 105 -11.42 3.98 -12.35
N GLY A 106 -11.62 3.33 -13.51
CA GLY A 106 -12.58 3.74 -14.53
C GLY A 106 -14.03 3.35 -14.24
N ASP A 107 -14.28 2.63 -13.12
CA ASP A 107 -15.58 2.07 -12.73
C ASP A 107 -16.57 3.08 -12.11
N GLY A 108 -16.13 4.30 -11.87
CA GLY A 108 -16.95 5.36 -11.28
C GLY A 108 -17.19 5.26 -9.77
N GLN A 109 -16.61 4.27 -9.08
CA GLN A 109 -16.74 4.13 -7.62
C GLN A 109 -15.93 5.18 -6.85
N MET A 110 -14.92 5.76 -7.48
CA MET A 110 -14.10 6.82 -6.92
C MET A 110 -14.56 8.19 -7.41
N ASP A 111 -14.58 9.18 -6.52
CA ASP A 111 -14.96 10.53 -6.89
C ASP A 111 -13.74 11.35 -7.34
N PRO A 112 -13.63 11.73 -8.62
CA PRO A 112 -12.52 12.55 -9.10
C PRO A 112 -12.37 13.89 -8.37
N ALA A 113 -13.44 14.43 -7.79
CA ALA A 113 -13.41 15.65 -6.99
C ALA A 113 -12.53 15.54 -5.73
N MET A 114 -12.14 14.33 -5.33
CA MET A 114 -11.22 14.07 -4.22
C MET A 114 -9.73 14.15 -4.61
N ILE A 115 -9.40 14.34 -5.89
CA ILE A 115 -8.01 14.44 -6.35
C ILE A 115 -7.21 15.52 -5.60
N PRO A 116 -7.73 16.74 -5.39
CA PRO A 116 -7.02 17.78 -4.64
C PRO A 116 -6.65 17.34 -3.22
N GLU A 117 -7.57 16.64 -2.52
CA GLU A 117 -7.33 16.16 -1.15
C GLU A 117 -6.25 15.07 -1.09
N LEU A 118 -6.20 14.18 -2.11
CA LEU A 118 -5.13 13.18 -2.23
C LEU A 118 -3.77 13.81 -2.52
N VAL A 119 -3.74 14.83 -3.37
CA VAL A 119 -2.51 15.49 -3.82
C VAL A 119 -1.92 16.41 -2.76
N LYS A 120 -2.77 17.10 -1.99
CA LYS A 120 -2.39 18.14 -1.02
C LYS A 120 -1.25 17.73 -0.06
N PRO A 121 -1.26 16.58 0.61
CA PRO A 121 -0.16 16.20 1.52
C PRO A 121 1.16 15.95 0.79
N ILE A 122 1.10 15.49 -0.47
CA ILE A 122 2.30 15.27 -1.29
C ILE A 122 2.89 16.61 -1.73
N ALA A 123 2.06 17.51 -2.25
CA ALA A 123 2.47 18.86 -2.67
C ALA A 123 3.00 19.70 -1.50
N ALA A 124 2.47 19.48 -0.29
CA ALA A 124 2.95 20.11 0.94
C ALA A 124 4.27 19.52 1.46
N GLY A 125 4.76 18.42 0.88
CA GLY A 125 5.97 17.73 1.37
C GLY A 125 5.75 16.96 2.67
N GLU A 126 4.52 16.56 2.96
CA GLU A 126 4.14 15.83 4.18
C GLU A 126 3.97 14.33 3.95
N ALA A 127 3.86 13.88 2.70
CA ALA A 127 3.72 12.48 2.31
C ALA A 127 4.41 12.24 0.97
N ASP A 128 4.85 11.00 0.76
CA ASP A 128 5.37 10.51 -0.52
C ASP A 128 4.28 9.84 -1.36
N TYR A 129 3.30 9.28 -0.66
CA TYR A 129 2.18 8.53 -1.22
C TYR A 129 0.93 8.78 -0.37
N THR A 130 -0.19 8.96 -1.01
CA THR A 130 -1.49 9.06 -0.34
C THR A 130 -2.44 8.01 -0.89
N LYS A 131 -3.39 7.60 -0.06
CA LYS A 131 -4.31 6.53 -0.39
C LYS A 131 -5.68 6.82 0.19
N GLY A 132 -6.74 6.61 -0.61
CA GLY A 132 -8.11 6.72 -0.13
C GLY A 132 -8.42 5.65 0.92
N ASN A 133 -9.14 6.03 1.97
CA ASN A 133 -9.61 5.15 3.04
C ASN A 133 -11.13 5.19 3.13
N ARG A 134 -11.79 4.10 2.72
CA ARG A 134 -13.25 3.93 2.72
C ARG A 134 -13.83 3.58 4.09
N PHE A 135 -12.98 3.12 5.01
CA PHE A 135 -13.40 2.65 6.33
C PHE A 135 -13.44 3.76 7.39
N HIS A 136 -13.13 5.00 7.04
CA HIS A 136 -13.14 6.11 7.98
C HIS A 136 -14.58 6.48 8.46
N GLN A 137 -15.59 6.14 7.69
CA GLN A 137 -17.00 6.39 8.06
C GLN A 137 -17.65 5.15 8.66
N PHE A 138 -17.86 5.17 9.98
CA PHE A 138 -18.51 4.09 10.75
C PHE A 138 -19.87 3.68 10.19
N LEU A 139 -20.65 4.62 9.67
CA LEU A 139 -21.99 4.37 9.08
C LEU A 139 -21.93 3.53 7.78
N ALA A 140 -20.84 3.57 7.04
CA ALA A 140 -20.68 2.78 5.82
C ALA A 140 -20.44 1.28 6.13
N LEU A 141 -19.88 0.97 7.29
CA LEU A 141 -19.62 -0.41 7.74
C LEU A 141 -20.92 -1.20 8.00
N GLY A 142 -21.97 -0.53 8.47
CA GLY A 142 -23.26 -1.17 8.78
C GLY A 142 -24.01 -1.75 7.56
N ARG A 143 -23.59 -1.41 6.34
CA ARG A 143 -24.18 -1.90 5.09
C ARG A 143 -23.37 -3.03 4.42
N MET A 144 -22.20 -3.40 4.97
CA MET A 144 -21.36 -4.45 4.42
C MET A 144 -21.70 -5.83 4.99
N PRO A 145 -21.71 -6.88 4.17
CA PRO A 145 -21.82 -8.26 4.67
C PRO A 145 -20.66 -8.60 5.64
N PRO A 146 -20.93 -9.31 6.76
CA PRO A 146 -19.91 -9.65 7.77
C PRO A 146 -18.68 -10.38 7.19
N VAL A 147 -18.88 -11.27 6.24
CA VAL A 147 -17.80 -12.01 5.54
C VAL A 147 -16.85 -11.05 4.82
N ARG A 148 -17.37 -9.99 4.21
CA ARG A 148 -16.55 -8.98 3.53
C ARG A 148 -15.74 -8.14 4.53
N ILE A 149 -16.35 -7.80 5.66
CA ILE A 149 -15.65 -7.08 6.75
C ILE A 149 -14.50 -7.91 7.28
N THR A 150 -14.73 -9.19 7.63
CA THR A 150 -13.71 -10.10 8.15
C THR A 150 -12.59 -10.33 7.13
N GLY A 151 -12.93 -10.53 5.86
CA GLY A 151 -11.94 -10.67 4.78
C GLY A 151 -11.06 -9.43 4.63
N ASN A 152 -11.66 -8.24 4.65
CA ASN A 152 -10.92 -6.98 4.59
C ASN A 152 -10.04 -6.75 5.82
N MET A 153 -10.49 -7.11 7.03
CA MET A 153 -9.69 -7.04 8.26
C MET A 153 -8.45 -7.93 8.17
N LEU A 154 -8.61 -9.19 7.74
CA LEU A 154 -7.49 -10.12 7.57
C LEU A 154 -6.50 -9.60 6.51
N LEU A 155 -7.00 -9.14 5.36
CA LEU A 155 -6.17 -8.61 4.30
C LEU A 155 -5.44 -7.34 4.73
N SER A 156 -6.11 -6.45 5.48
CA SER A 156 -5.50 -5.26 6.08
C SER A 156 -4.36 -5.65 7.04
N PHE A 157 -4.59 -6.64 7.91
CA PHE A 157 -3.57 -7.14 8.83
C PHE A 157 -2.36 -7.73 8.10
N LEU A 158 -2.58 -8.57 7.09
CA LEU A 158 -1.51 -9.14 6.26
C LEU A 158 -0.71 -8.07 5.52
N SER A 159 -1.40 -7.04 5.01
CA SER A 159 -0.76 -5.90 4.35
C SER A 159 0.09 -5.09 5.33
N LYS A 160 -0.39 -4.84 6.55
CA LYS A 160 0.38 -4.19 7.62
C LYS A 160 1.65 -4.97 7.96
N LEU A 161 1.52 -6.28 8.14
CA LEU A 161 2.67 -7.17 8.38
C LEU A 161 3.67 -7.15 7.23
N SER A 162 3.21 -7.15 5.98
CA SER A 162 4.10 -7.24 4.82
C SER A 162 4.72 -5.92 4.41
N SER A 163 4.04 -4.80 4.62
CA SER A 163 4.52 -3.45 4.26
C SER A 163 5.20 -2.71 5.41
N GLY A 164 4.79 -2.96 6.66
CA GLY A 164 5.23 -2.23 7.85
C GLY A 164 4.45 -0.94 8.11
N TYR A 165 3.40 -0.65 7.32
CA TYR A 165 2.51 0.50 7.55
C TYR A 165 1.35 0.12 8.47
N TRP A 166 1.56 0.22 9.77
CA TRP A 166 0.59 -0.17 10.78
C TRP A 166 -0.60 0.81 10.92
N ASP A 167 -0.45 2.01 10.43
CA ASP A 167 -1.41 3.11 10.43
C ASP A 167 -2.26 3.19 9.14
N VAL A 168 -1.93 2.41 8.09
CA VAL A 168 -2.71 2.33 6.84
C VAL A 168 -3.84 1.31 6.97
N PHE A 169 -5.08 1.70 6.65
CA PHE A 169 -6.27 0.88 6.94
C PHE A 169 -6.90 0.18 5.75
N ASP A 170 -6.91 0.78 4.56
CA ASP A 170 -7.56 0.25 3.35
C ASP A 170 -6.51 -0.11 2.26
N PRO A 171 -5.77 -1.23 2.41
CA PRO A 171 -4.64 -1.53 1.53
C PRO A 171 -5.05 -1.82 0.08
N THR A 172 -6.30 -2.16 -0.16
CA THR A 172 -6.83 -2.53 -1.49
C THR A 172 -7.54 -1.40 -2.21
N ASN A 173 -7.62 -0.22 -1.62
CA ASN A 173 -8.20 0.92 -2.32
C ASN A 173 -7.26 1.39 -3.42
N GLY A 174 -7.74 1.42 -4.65
CA GLY A 174 -6.99 1.81 -5.83
C GLY A 174 -6.87 3.32 -6.03
N PHE A 175 -7.61 4.16 -5.29
CA PHE A 175 -7.52 5.61 -5.39
C PHE A 175 -6.31 6.12 -4.62
N THR A 176 -5.25 6.44 -5.34
CA THR A 176 -3.95 6.73 -4.74
C THR A 176 -3.24 7.86 -5.48
N ALA A 177 -2.37 8.59 -4.79
CA ALA A 177 -1.46 9.53 -5.42
C ALA A 177 -0.02 9.28 -4.96
N ILE A 178 0.95 9.53 -5.83
CA ILE A 178 2.37 9.28 -5.59
C ILE A 178 3.22 10.39 -6.20
N HIS A 179 4.27 10.80 -5.49
CA HIS A 179 5.25 11.74 -6.03
C HIS A 179 6.13 11.06 -7.09
N ALA A 180 6.37 11.73 -8.23
CA ALA A 180 7.10 11.14 -9.37
C ALA A 180 8.55 10.75 -9.03
N LYS A 181 9.22 11.44 -8.10
CA LYS A 181 10.57 11.04 -7.65
C LYS A 181 10.55 9.67 -6.96
N ILE A 182 9.50 9.36 -6.21
CA ILE A 182 9.31 8.03 -5.61
C ILE A 182 9.04 6.99 -6.69
N LEU A 183 8.20 7.31 -7.68
CA LEU A 183 7.96 6.41 -8.82
C LEU A 183 9.25 6.05 -9.58
N ARG A 184 10.13 7.04 -9.81
CA ARG A 184 11.43 6.81 -10.48
C ARG A 184 12.35 5.89 -9.66
N ALA A 185 12.25 5.93 -8.34
CA ALA A 185 13.05 5.09 -7.44
C ALA A 185 12.46 3.69 -7.23
N LEU A 186 11.18 3.46 -7.60
CA LEU A 186 10.54 2.15 -7.52
C LEU A 186 10.94 1.26 -8.70
N PRO A 187 11.22 -0.04 -8.48
CA PRO A 187 11.45 -1.02 -9.55
C PRO A 187 10.09 -1.44 -10.14
N LEU A 188 9.54 -0.61 -11.02
CA LEU A 188 8.19 -0.78 -11.58
C LEU A 188 8.00 -2.13 -12.30
N GLU A 189 9.07 -2.69 -12.89
CA GLU A 189 9.07 -3.98 -13.59
C GLU A 189 8.94 -5.19 -12.64
N LYS A 190 9.18 -4.98 -11.33
CA LYS A 190 9.06 -6.04 -10.30
C LYS A 190 7.75 -5.97 -9.52
N ILE A 191 6.90 -4.99 -9.82
CA ILE A 191 5.59 -4.85 -9.18
C ILE A 191 4.63 -5.85 -9.79
N SER A 192 3.78 -6.46 -8.96
CA SER A 192 2.76 -7.41 -9.41
C SER A 192 1.80 -6.79 -10.42
N GLU A 193 1.58 -7.45 -11.55
CA GLU A 193 0.75 -6.93 -12.65
C GLU A 193 -0.76 -7.03 -12.38
N ARG A 194 -1.19 -7.95 -11.50
CA ARG A 194 -2.60 -8.23 -11.21
C ARG A 194 -3.04 -7.66 -9.86
N PHE A 195 -4.10 -8.19 -9.27
CA PHE A 195 -4.76 -7.69 -8.05
C PHE A 195 -3.87 -7.53 -6.81
N PHE A 196 -2.69 -8.15 -6.75
CA PHE A 196 -1.76 -7.98 -5.64
C PHE A 196 -0.94 -6.68 -5.73
N PHE A 197 -1.10 -5.92 -6.79
CA PHE A 197 -0.26 -4.77 -7.11
C PHE A 197 -0.28 -3.69 -6.01
N GLU A 198 -1.45 -3.33 -5.45
CA GLU A 198 -1.54 -2.33 -4.38
C GLU A 198 -0.74 -2.74 -3.14
N SER A 199 -0.86 -4.00 -2.72
CA SER A 199 -0.09 -4.54 -1.60
C SER A 199 1.41 -4.59 -1.89
N ASP A 200 1.81 -4.89 -3.13
CA ASP A 200 3.22 -4.93 -3.54
C ASP A 200 3.83 -3.51 -3.63
N VAL A 201 3.06 -2.51 -4.08
CA VAL A 201 3.48 -1.11 -4.02
C VAL A 201 3.72 -0.67 -2.58
N LEU A 202 2.77 -0.93 -1.66
CA LEU A 202 2.93 -0.61 -0.24
C LEU A 202 4.16 -1.30 0.38
N PHE A 203 4.39 -2.59 0.05
CA PHE A 203 5.58 -3.30 0.49
C PHE A 203 6.87 -2.60 0.05
N ARG A 204 6.97 -2.19 -1.22
CA ARG A 204 8.16 -1.51 -1.76
C ARG A 204 8.35 -0.12 -1.18
N LEU A 205 7.26 0.64 -1.02
CA LEU A 205 7.28 1.92 -0.32
C LEU A 205 7.79 1.75 1.13
N GLY A 206 7.37 0.67 1.82
CA GLY A 206 7.87 0.33 3.16
C GLY A 206 9.38 0.06 3.18
N LEU A 207 9.92 -0.66 2.19
CA LEU A 207 11.37 -0.86 2.05
C LEU A 207 12.13 0.45 1.85
N MET A 208 11.53 1.42 1.11
CA MET A 208 12.10 2.75 0.89
C MET A 208 11.91 3.70 2.08
N ARG A 209 11.11 3.33 3.08
CA ARG A 209 10.71 4.21 4.18
C ARG A 209 9.93 5.44 3.72
N ALA A 210 9.21 5.33 2.61
CA ALA A 210 8.35 6.40 2.12
C ALA A 210 7.19 6.67 3.10
N VAL A 211 6.78 7.92 3.24
CA VAL A 211 5.63 8.27 4.10
C VAL A 211 4.33 8.05 3.32
N VAL A 212 3.47 7.19 3.85
CA VAL A 212 2.13 6.91 3.33
C VAL A 212 1.08 7.54 4.25
N LYS A 213 0.12 8.27 3.68
CA LYS A 213 -1.03 8.83 4.43
C LYS A 213 -2.35 8.34 3.88
N ASP A 214 -3.25 7.91 4.77
CA ASP A 214 -4.65 7.63 4.44
C ASP A 214 -5.45 8.93 4.35
N ILE A 215 -6.26 9.06 3.29
CA ILE A 215 -7.17 10.18 3.07
C ILE A 215 -8.60 9.66 3.20
N PRO A 216 -9.38 10.18 4.16
CA PRO A 216 -10.78 9.78 4.32
C PRO A 216 -11.59 10.02 3.04
N MET A 217 -12.31 8.99 2.57
CA MET A 217 -13.17 9.12 1.41
C MET A 217 -14.52 8.45 1.63
N GLN A 218 -15.53 8.92 0.90
CA GLN A 218 -16.82 8.24 0.85
C GLN A 218 -16.76 7.08 -0.12
N ALA A 219 -17.18 5.89 0.31
CA ALA A 219 -17.36 4.77 -0.58
C ALA A 219 -18.65 4.96 -1.40
N ARG A 220 -18.54 5.00 -2.73
CA ARG A 220 -19.68 4.87 -3.63
C ARG A 220 -19.78 3.41 -4.04
N TYR A 221 -20.78 2.70 -3.52
CA TYR A 221 -21.06 1.32 -3.94
C TYR A 221 -22.06 1.38 -5.11
N GLY A 222 -21.62 0.99 -6.30
CA GLY A 222 -22.50 0.74 -7.44
C GLY A 222 -23.01 -0.71 -7.43
N ASP A 223 -23.89 -1.04 -8.40
CA ASP A 223 -24.47 -2.38 -8.60
C ASP A 223 -23.47 -3.39 -9.23
N GLU A 224 -22.19 -3.08 -9.24
CA GLU A 224 -21.19 -3.91 -9.90
C GLU A 224 -20.86 -5.18 -9.11
N VAL A 225 -20.97 -6.31 -9.81
CA VAL A 225 -20.56 -7.62 -9.33
C VAL A 225 -19.03 -7.72 -9.46
N SER A 226 -18.33 -7.82 -8.32
CA SER A 226 -16.88 -8.04 -8.32
C SER A 226 -16.52 -9.28 -9.18
N ALA A 227 -15.74 -9.08 -10.22
CA ALA A 227 -15.24 -10.15 -11.09
C ALA A 227 -14.19 -11.05 -10.40
N ILE A 228 -13.91 -10.82 -9.11
CA ILE A 228 -12.86 -11.49 -8.36
C ILE A 228 -13.38 -12.80 -7.76
N SER A 229 -12.85 -13.92 -8.24
CA SER A 229 -13.04 -15.23 -7.62
C SER A 229 -12.19 -15.34 -6.34
N ILE A 230 -12.75 -14.90 -5.21
CA ILE A 230 -12.08 -14.84 -3.91
C ILE A 230 -11.33 -16.14 -3.54
N PRO A 231 -11.93 -17.37 -3.65
CA PRO A 231 -11.25 -18.60 -3.24
C PRO A 231 -9.95 -18.91 -4.00
N ARG A 232 -9.86 -18.48 -5.26
CA ARG A 232 -8.66 -18.72 -6.11
C ARG A 232 -7.52 -17.78 -5.80
N ILE A 233 -7.82 -16.59 -5.29
CA ILE A 233 -6.83 -15.53 -5.05
C ILE A 233 -6.21 -15.63 -3.66
N ILE A 234 -6.94 -16.14 -2.66
CA ILE A 234 -6.48 -16.24 -1.28
C ILE A 234 -5.12 -16.96 -1.14
N PRO A 235 -4.88 -18.16 -1.71
CA PRO A 235 -3.58 -18.82 -1.54
C PRO A 235 -2.42 -18.02 -2.12
N GLU A 236 -2.61 -17.41 -3.30
CA GLU A 236 -1.60 -16.56 -3.93
C GLU A 236 -1.27 -15.34 -3.05
N PHE A 237 -2.29 -14.67 -2.51
CA PHE A 237 -2.13 -13.52 -1.63
C PHE A 237 -1.39 -13.89 -0.34
N LEU A 238 -1.77 -15.00 0.30
CA LEU A 238 -1.10 -15.47 1.52
C LEU A 238 0.39 -15.74 1.30
N ILE A 239 0.72 -16.45 0.21
CA ILE A 239 2.12 -16.75 -0.14
C ILE A 239 2.90 -15.46 -0.43
N LYS A 240 2.33 -14.54 -1.23
CA LYS A 240 2.98 -13.28 -1.57
C LYS A 240 3.19 -12.40 -0.33
N HIS A 241 2.17 -12.28 0.54
CA HIS A 241 2.31 -11.55 1.80
C HIS A 241 3.37 -12.18 2.70
N TYR A 242 3.38 -13.51 2.87
CA TYR A 242 4.40 -14.21 3.65
C TYR A 242 5.82 -13.93 3.14
N LEU A 243 6.04 -14.06 1.83
CA LEU A 243 7.33 -13.77 1.22
C LEU A 243 7.74 -12.31 1.41
N ASN A 244 6.80 -11.38 1.29
CA ASN A 244 7.05 -9.96 1.52
C ASN A 244 7.35 -9.67 3.00
N VAL A 245 6.69 -10.33 3.96
CA VAL A 245 7.05 -10.24 5.39
C VAL A 245 8.50 -10.68 5.61
N CYS A 246 8.86 -11.87 5.09
CA CYS A 246 10.23 -12.39 5.24
C CYS A 246 11.28 -11.42 4.64
N ARG A 247 11.03 -10.92 3.42
CA ARG A 247 11.92 -9.97 2.73
C ARG A 247 12.01 -8.64 3.49
N ARG A 248 10.87 -8.08 3.96
CA ARG A 248 10.84 -6.84 4.72
C ARG A 248 11.61 -6.97 6.03
N VAL A 249 11.32 -8.02 6.81
CA VAL A 249 11.98 -8.24 8.10
C VAL A 249 13.49 -8.43 7.91
N TYR A 250 13.89 -9.26 6.93
CA TYR A 250 15.29 -9.46 6.63
C TYR A 250 15.97 -8.15 6.21
N TYR A 251 15.41 -7.45 5.22
CA TYR A 251 16.02 -6.21 4.72
C TYR A 251 16.08 -5.12 5.79
N THR A 252 14.97 -4.89 6.51
CA THR A 252 14.86 -3.80 7.48
C THR A 252 15.77 -4.03 8.69
N TYR A 253 15.76 -5.25 9.26
CA TYR A 253 16.40 -5.52 10.55
C TYR A 253 17.78 -6.19 10.43
N PHE A 254 18.19 -6.68 9.28
CA PHE A 254 19.49 -7.34 9.13
C PHE A 254 20.38 -6.71 8.07
N VAL A 255 19.81 -6.03 7.05
CA VAL A 255 20.60 -5.40 5.99
C VAL A 255 20.72 -3.89 6.23
N ARG A 256 19.62 -3.20 6.48
CA ARG A 256 19.62 -1.74 6.62
C ARG A 256 19.96 -1.28 8.05
N GLU A 257 19.32 -1.85 9.04
CA GLU A 257 19.44 -1.43 10.44
C GLU A 257 19.60 -2.67 11.35
N PHE A 258 20.84 -3.10 11.58
CA PHE A 258 21.10 -4.12 12.59
C PHE A 258 21.11 -3.47 13.97
N GLY A 259 20.08 -3.74 14.77
CA GLY A 259 19.90 -3.11 16.07
C GLY A 259 19.41 -4.07 17.14
N PHE A 260 18.99 -3.51 18.27
CA PHE A 260 18.49 -4.30 19.41
C PHE A 260 17.24 -5.11 19.04
N ALA A 261 16.38 -4.56 18.17
CA ALA A 261 15.22 -5.29 17.65
C ALA A 261 15.61 -6.57 16.88
N SER A 262 16.72 -6.54 16.14
CA SER A 262 17.26 -7.72 15.44
C SER A 262 17.67 -8.81 16.42
N ILE A 263 18.34 -8.42 17.50
CA ILE A 263 18.74 -9.33 18.58
C ILE A 263 17.51 -9.92 19.27
N GLN A 264 16.52 -9.11 19.61
CA GLN A 264 15.27 -9.57 20.21
C GLN A 264 14.56 -10.60 19.34
N LEU A 265 14.51 -10.38 18.03
CA LEU A 265 13.90 -11.33 17.08
C LEU A 265 14.65 -12.67 17.05
N VAL A 266 15.99 -12.64 16.95
CA VAL A 266 16.80 -13.86 16.87
C VAL A 266 16.78 -14.63 18.17
N VAL A 267 17.13 -13.97 19.28
CA VAL A 267 17.19 -14.62 20.61
C VAL A 267 15.81 -15.07 21.05
N GLY A 268 14.77 -14.28 20.80
CA GLY A 268 13.38 -14.65 21.09
C GLY A 268 12.95 -15.91 20.35
N LYS A 269 13.28 -16.03 19.04
CA LYS A 269 13.00 -17.26 18.27
C LYS A 269 13.80 -18.46 18.78
N LEU A 270 15.07 -18.29 19.08
CA LEU A 270 15.91 -19.38 19.61
C LEU A 270 15.39 -19.89 20.94
N PHE A 271 15.03 -18.99 21.86
CA PHE A 271 14.46 -19.36 23.15
C PHE A 271 13.11 -20.08 23.01
N MET A 272 12.25 -19.57 22.15
CA MET A 272 10.95 -20.19 21.87
C MET A 272 11.13 -21.61 21.31
N LEU A 273 11.99 -21.76 20.29
CA LEU A 273 12.25 -23.06 19.66
C LEU A 273 12.88 -24.05 20.63
N PHE A 274 13.87 -23.61 21.43
CA PHE A 274 14.49 -24.45 22.44
C PHE A 274 13.49 -24.90 23.48
N GLY A 275 12.72 -23.98 24.07
CA GLY A 275 11.76 -24.33 25.12
C GLY A 275 10.66 -25.25 24.63
N LEU A 276 10.14 -25.02 23.41
CA LEU A 276 9.13 -25.90 22.80
C LEU A 276 9.71 -27.31 22.50
N ALA A 277 10.89 -27.37 21.85
CA ALA A 277 11.51 -28.65 21.51
C ALA A 277 11.86 -29.46 22.77
N TYR A 278 12.47 -28.82 23.79
CA TYR A 278 12.81 -29.43 25.06
C TYR A 278 11.56 -29.87 25.83
N GLY A 279 10.52 -29.03 25.88
CA GLY A 279 9.27 -29.32 26.55
C GLY A 279 8.52 -30.49 25.91
N ILE A 280 8.41 -30.52 24.57
CA ILE A 280 7.76 -31.61 23.83
C ILE A 280 8.51 -32.93 24.04
N TYR A 281 9.85 -32.89 23.98
CA TYR A 281 10.68 -34.09 24.20
C TYR A 281 10.42 -34.74 25.59
N TRP A 282 10.56 -33.93 26.65
CA TRP A 282 10.40 -34.44 28.01
C TRP A 282 8.93 -34.74 28.37
N TRP A 283 7.98 -34.07 27.76
CA TRP A 283 6.58 -34.46 27.91
C TRP A 283 6.30 -35.83 27.29
N HIS A 284 6.82 -36.08 26.08
CA HIS A 284 6.70 -37.39 25.45
C HIS A 284 7.40 -38.49 26.29
N ASP A 285 8.63 -38.24 26.73
CA ASP A 285 9.40 -39.17 27.55
C ASP A 285 8.64 -39.55 28.85
N SER A 286 8.11 -38.54 29.55
CA SER A 286 7.30 -38.74 30.75
C SER A 286 6.01 -39.57 30.52
N THR A 287 5.39 -39.42 29.34
CA THR A 287 4.20 -40.20 28.98
C THR A 287 4.52 -41.64 28.59
N VAL A 288 5.70 -41.91 28.02
CA VAL A 288 6.13 -43.24 27.60
C VAL A 288 6.68 -44.05 28.78
N THR A 289 7.43 -43.38 29.67
CA THR A 289 8.09 -44.03 30.82
C THR A 289 7.21 -44.07 32.06
N ASP A 290 6.09 -43.40 32.09
CA ASP A 290 5.21 -43.16 33.24
C ASP A 290 5.95 -42.55 34.45
N ILE A 291 7.07 -41.85 34.19
CA ILE A 291 7.86 -41.15 35.21
C ILE A 291 7.60 -39.66 35.10
N PRO A 292 7.08 -38.97 36.15
CA PRO A 292 6.85 -37.54 36.11
C PRO A 292 8.13 -36.74 35.89
N ALA A 293 8.06 -35.71 35.03
CA ALA A 293 9.17 -34.80 34.82
C ALA A 293 9.51 -34.03 36.12
N THR A 294 10.79 -33.79 36.36
CA THR A 294 11.24 -33.03 37.53
C THR A 294 10.85 -31.57 37.44
N ALA A 295 10.73 -30.88 38.58
CA ALA A 295 10.48 -29.44 38.59
C ALA A 295 11.54 -28.64 37.79
N GLY A 296 12.81 -29.07 37.83
CA GLY A 296 13.88 -28.47 37.03
C GLY A 296 13.67 -28.62 35.54
N THR A 297 13.21 -29.79 35.08
CA THR A 297 12.86 -30.05 33.67
C THR A 297 11.73 -29.13 33.19
N VAL A 298 10.68 -29.00 34.02
CA VAL A 298 9.53 -28.12 33.69
C VAL A 298 9.95 -26.65 33.61
N VAL A 299 10.76 -26.17 34.56
CA VAL A 299 11.27 -24.79 34.56
C VAL A 299 12.18 -24.55 33.38
N LEU A 300 13.05 -25.49 33.01
CA LEU A 300 13.97 -25.37 31.89
C LEU A 300 13.23 -25.38 30.53
N ALA A 301 12.04 -25.95 30.44
CA ALA A 301 11.16 -25.82 29.29
C ALA A 301 10.39 -24.48 29.27
N ALA A 302 9.76 -24.12 30.40
CA ALA A 302 8.85 -22.99 30.49
C ALA A 302 9.58 -21.63 30.45
N LEU A 303 10.71 -21.50 31.15
CA LEU A 303 11.42 -20.21 31.23
C LEU A 303 11.89 -19.69 29.88
N PRO A 304 12.50 -20.46 28.97
CA PRO A 304 12.84 -20.01 27.63
C PRO A 304 11.60 -19.62 26.80
N ILE A 305 10.47 -20.33 26.95
CA ILE A 305 9.22 -19.96 26.26
C ILE A 305 8.74 -18.59 26.73
N ILE A 306 8.74 -18.33 28.06
CA ILE A 306 8.31 -17.06 28.63
C ILE A 306 9.24 -15.93 28.17
N LEU A 307 10.56 -16.08 28.33
CA LEU A 307 11.53 -15.09 27.92
C LEU A 307 11.52 -14.86 26.40
N GLY A 308 11.41 -15.94 25.63
CA GLY A 308 11.32 -15.87 24.17
C GLY A 308 10.08 -15.12 23.71
N SER A 309 8.90 -15.40 24.31
CA SER A 309 7.67 -14.66 24.00
C SER A 309 7.76 -13.17 24.37
N GLN A 310 8.37 -12.82 25.50
CA GLN A 310 8.60 -11.42 25.88
C GLN A 310 9.48 -10.68 24.85
N LEU A 311 10.58 -11.31 24.39
CA LEU A 311 11.46 -10.73 23.39
C LEU A 311 10.74 -10.56 22.04
N LEU A 312 9.94 -11.55 21.61
CA LEU A 312 9.16 -11.44 20.38
C LEU A 312 8.07 -10.36 20.46
N ILE A 313 7.39 -10.23 21.59
CA ILE A 313 6.42 -9.16 21.83
C ILE A 313 7.11 -7.79 21.80
N ALA A 314 8.28 -7.66 22.40
CA ALA A 314 9.07 -6.44 22.38
C ALA A 314 9.49 -6.06 20.94
N PHE A 315 9.91 -7.04 20.14
CA PHE A 315 10.19 -6.85 18.71
C PHE A 315 8.94 -6.36 17.94
N ILE A 316 7.79 -7.00 18.13
CA ILE A 316 6.54 -6.60 17.48
C ILE A 316 6.15 -5.18 17.88
N ASN A 317 6.27 -4.82 19.16
CA ASN A 317 6.01 -3.47 19.65
C ASN A 317 6.95 -2.44 19.01
N TYR A 318 8.21 -2.78 18.78
CA TYR A 318 9.14 -1.93 18.06
C TYR A 318 8.72 -1.77 16.59
N ASP A 319 8.43 -2.88 15.90
CA ASP A 319 8.02 -2.87 14.48
C ASP A 319 6.76 -2.05 14.24
N THR A 320 5.76 -2.17 15.13
CA THR A 320 4.50 -1.41 15.01
C THR A 320 4.66 0.10 15.18
N ARG A 321 5.68 0.54 15.90
CA ARG A 321 5.99 1.97 16.12
C ARG A 321 6.98 2.54 15.12
N ASN A 322 7.70 1.68 14.40
CA ASN A 322 8.74 2.06 13.46
C ASN A 322 8.19 2.44 12.07
N VAL A 323 7.08 3.19 12.03
CA VAL A 323 6.48 3.72 10.80
C VAL A 323 7.24 4.96 10.32
N PRO A 324 7.49 5.12 9.00
CA PRO A 324 8.12 6.31 8.44
C PRO A 324 7.33 7.59 8.74
N ARG A 325 8.05 8.66 9.13
CA ARG A 325 7.42 9.95 9.47
C ARG A 325 7.98 11.14 8.69
N ARG A 326 9.09 10.95 7.98
CA ARG A 326 9.72 12.00 7.17
C ARG A 326 9.69 11.60 5.71
N PRO A 327 9.04 12.37 4.82
CA PRO A 327 8.99 12.09 3.40
C PRO A 327 10.39 11.98 2.77
N VAL A 328 10.51 11.09 1.81
CA VAL A 328 11.77 10.78 1.13
C VAL A 328 11.94 11.61 -0.15
N HIS A 329 10.84 11.94 -0.84
CA HIS A 329 10.90 12.68 -2.11
C HIS A 329 11.63 14.03 -2.06
N PRO A 330 11.67 14.79 -0.94
CA PRO A 330 12.48 16.01 -0.88
C PRO A 330 13.99 15.74 -0.88
N LEU A 331 14.39 14.51 -0.51
CA LEU A 331 15.80 14.08 -0.44
C LEU A 331 16.31 13.49 -1.75
N LEU A 332 15.40 13.10 -2.67
CA LEU A 332 15.67 12.59 -4.01
C LEU A 332 15.68 13.75 -5.03
#